data_c3408bede325eb7f3b97b7fa759e7068
#
_entry.id   c3408bede325eb7f3b97b7fa759e7068
#
_cell.length_a   1.000
_cell.length_b   1.000
_cell.length_c   1.000
_cell.angle_alpha   90.00
_cell.angle_beta   90.00
_cell.angle_gamma   90.00
#
_symmetry.space_group_name_H-M   'P 1'
#
loop_
_entity.id
_entity.type
_entity.pdbx_description
1 polymer ?
#
loop_
_entity_poly.entity_id
_entity_poly.type
_entity_poly.pdbx_seq_one_letter_code
_entity_poly.pdbx_strand_id
1 'polypeptide(L)'
;MDSRGGPESLDPARVTEVAHETAAVIVRTGRAAHDPELTSRLVSLVDDLGLSTIAELWADRPARTLPGALWRLYVLREWVGRDAAGASADYVAGIRFADVPHVVAGVAEPTGPVELRELTDAILTGVFEGDLAIALERASGFCRVVAAGRAHRADDADAHDPLWGSAQTRRAASLLTTADDLEACARLWRRDDLL
;
A
#
# COMPACT_ATOMS: atom_id res chain seq x y z
N MET A 1 47.59 -18.74 -4.81
CA MET A 1 47.05 -17.72 -5.72
C MET A 1 45.58 -17.92 -5.72
N ASP A 2 44.93 -17.38 -4.65
CA ASP A 2 43.51 -17.60 -4.35
C ASP A 2 42.71 -16.43 -4.89
N SER A 3 41.96 -16.69 -5.97
CA SER A 3 40.92 -15.79 -6.46
C SER A 3 39.69 -15.99 -5.60
N ARG A 4 39.53 -15.17 -4.56
CA ARG A 4 38.28 -15.03 -3.85
C ARG A 4 37.28 -14.32 -4.78
N GLY A 5 36.37 -15.09 -5.38
CA GLY A 5 35.14 -14.58 -5.97
C GLY A 5 34.31 -13.98 -4.84
N GLY A 6 34.28 -12.66 -4.73
CA GLY A 6 33.29 -11.98 -3.90
C GLY A 6 31.88 -12.27 -4.46
N PRO A 7 30.82 -12.12 -3.64
CA PRO A 7 29.47 -12.30 -4.15
C PRO A 7 29.27 -11.33 -5.32
N GLU A 8 28.93 -11.87 -6.51
CA GLU A 8 28.56 -11.07 -7.67
C GLU A 8 27.43 -10.12 -7.23
N SER A 9 27.79 -8.86 -7.09
CA SER A 9 26.81 -7.79 -6.92
C SER A 9 25.92 -7.83 -8.16
N LEU A 10 24.68 -8.25 -8.02
CA LEU A 10 23.71 -8.25 -9.11
C LEU A 10 23.69 -6.86 -9.74
N ASP A 11 23.80 -6.79 -11.06
CA ASP A 11 23.73 -5.54 -11.80
C ASP A 11 22.42 -4.80 -11.42
N PRO A 12 22.49 -3.54 -10.93
CA PRO A 12 21.32 -2.77 -10.53
C PRO A 12 20.25 -2.66 -11.62
N ALA A 13 20.65 -2.64 -12.89
CA ALA A 13 19.72 -2.65 -14.02
C ALA A 13 18.94 -3.95 -14.08
N ARG A 14 19.60 -5.09 -13.87
CA ARG A 14 18.96 -6.41 -13.88
C ARG A 14 18.02 -6.59 -12.69
N VAL A 15 18.40 -6.09 -11.52
CA VAL A 15 17.51 -6.11 -10.33
C VAL A 15 16.23 -5.29 -10.58
N THR A 16 16.36 -4.15 -11.25
CA THR A 16 15.22 -3.32 -11.63
C THR A 16 14.31 -4.03 -12.63
N GLU A 17 14.89 -4.64 -13.66
CA GLU A 17 14.16 -5.41 -14.67
C GLU A 17 13.37 -6.56 -14.03
N VAL A 18 14.00 -7.37 -13.19
CA VAL A 18 13.34 -8.46 -12.44
C VAL A 18 12.20 -7.95 -11.57
N ALA A 19 12.36 -6.80 -10.91
CA ALA A 19 11.30 -6.21 -10.11
C ALA A 19 10.07 -5.85 -10.95
N HIS A 20 10.27 -5.25 -12.12
CA HIS A 20 9.18 -4.90 -13.04
C HIS A 20 8.52 -6.14 -13.64
N GLU A 21 9.31 -7.11 -14.09
CA GLU A 21 8.80 -8.37 -14.63
C GLU A 21 7.96 -9.15 -13.61
N THR A 22 8.45 -9.29 -12.39
CA THR A 22 7.71 -10.01 -11.32
C THR A 22 6.40 -9.32 -10.99
N ALA A 23 6.39 -8.00 -10.86
CA ALA A 23 5.18 -7.23 -10.62
C ALA A 23 4.17 -7.39 -11.76
N ALA A 24 4.63 -7.26 -13.02
CA ALA A 24 3.79 -7.42 -14.20
C ALA A 24 3.22 -8.84 -14.34
N VAL A 25 4.04 -9.86 -14.05
CA VAL A 25 3.59 -11.27 -14.09
C VAL A 25 2.49 -11.52 -13.04
N ILE A 26 2.71 -11.08 -11.80
CA ILE A 26 1.74 -11.28 -10.70
C ILE A 26 0.39 -10.62 -11.04
N VAL A 27 0.39 -9.36 -11.46
CA VAL A 27 -0.84 -8.64 -11.82
C VAL A 27 -1.53 -9.29 -13.03
N ARG A 28 -0.77 -9.62 -14.06
CA ARG A 28 -1.33 -10.25 -15.29
C ARG A 28 -1.90 -11.63 -15.00
N THR A 29 -1.18 -12.45 -14.23
CA THR A 29 -1.61 -13.81 -13.90
C THR A 29 -2.86 -13.78 -13.03
N GLY A 30 -2.91 -12.95 -11.99
CA GLY A 30 -4.10 -12.79 -11.16
C GLY A 30 -5.32 -12.40 -11.99
N ARG A 31 -5.18 -11.40 -12.85
CA ARG A 31 -6.28 -10.89 -13.68
C ARG A 31 -6.73 -11.88 -14.77
N ALA A 32 -5.82 -12.65 -15.34
CA ALA A 32 -6.14 -13.61 -16.40
C ALA A 32 -6.79 -14.89 -15.87
N ALA A 33 -6.47 -15.30 -14.66
CA ALA A 33 -6.92 -16.57 -14.10
C ALA A 33 -8.42 -16.56 -13.76
N HIS A 34 -8.98 -15.42 -13.34
CA HIS A 34 -10.35 -15.33 -12.82
C HIS A 34 -10.64 -16.39 -11.73
N ASP A 35 -9.63 -16.65 -10.89
CA ASP A 35 -9.62 -17.69 -9.88
C ASP A 35 -9.56 -17.07 -8.48
N PRO A 36 -10.64 -17.16 -7.68
CA PRO A 36 -10.69 -16.60 -6.34
C PRO A 36 -9.65 -17.19 -5.37
N GLU A 37 -9.26 -18.46 -5.57
CA GLU A 37 -8.25 -19.10 -4.72
C GLU A 37 -6.86 -18.52 -5.02
N LEU A 38 -6.52 -18.32 -6.29
CA LEU A 38 -5.29 -17.64 -6.68
C LEU A 38 -5.29 -16.19 -6.19
N THR A 39 -6.39 -15.47 -6.34
CA THR A 39 -6.51 -14.10 -5.83
C THR A 39 -6.28 -14.04 -4.32
N SER A 40 -6.89 -14.93 -3.55
CA SER A 40 -6.69 -15.02 -2.11
C SER A 40 -5.22 -15.24 -1.74
N ARG A 41 -4.52 -16.12 -2.44
CA ARG A 41 -3.07 -16.36 -2.26
C ARG A 41 -2.23 -15.13 -2.63
N LEU A 42 -2.59 -14.41 -3.68
CA LEU A 42 -1.89 -13.18 -4.06
C LEU A 42 -2.12 -12.05 -3.04
N VAL A 43 -3.31 -11.94 -2.47
CA VAL A 43 -3.61 -10.99 -1.39
C VAL A 43 -2.79 -11.31 -0.13
N SER A 44 -2.66 -12.59 0.22
CA SER A 44 -1.88 -13.05 1.38
C SER A 44 -0.39 -13.33 1.07
N LEU A 45 0.14 -12.87 -0.06
CA LEU A 45 1.50 -13.16 -0.52
C LEU A 45 2.58 -12.82 0.54
N VAL A 46 2.39 -11.75 1.31
CA VAL A 46 3.29 -11.37 2.41
C VAL A 46 3.21 -12.36 3.57
N ASP A 47 2.04 -12.93 3.83
CA ASP A 47 1.86 -13.92 4.90
C ASP A 47 2.62 -15.23 4.56
N ASP A 48 2.66 -15.59 3.26
CA ASP A 48 3.34 -16.80 2.78
C ASP A 48 4.86 -16.62 2.62
N LEU A 49 5.32 -15.51 2.04
CA LEU A 49 6.72 -15.28 1.70
C LEU A 49 7.49 -14.44 2.73
N GLY A 50 6.77 -13.71 3.58
CA GLY A 50 7.31 -12.72 4.49
C GLY A 50 7.56 -11.37 3.84
N LEU A 51 7.31 -10.30 4.60
CA LEU A 51 7.47 -8.92 4.14
C LEU A 51 8.91 -8.61 3.68
N SER A 52 9.93 -9.21 4.33
CA SER A 52 11.34 -9.02 3.97
C SER A 52 11.64 -9.49 2.54
N THR A 53 11.10 -10.64 2.13
CA THR A 53 11.30 -11.18 0.78
C THR A 53 10.71 -10.25 -0.29
N ILE A 54 9.50 -9.74 -0.03
CA ILE A 54 8.86 -8.78 -0.94
C ILE A 54 9.61 -7.43 -0.93
N ALA A 55 10.14 -7.02 0.23
CA ALA A 55 10.94 -5.81 0.34
C ALA A 55 12.22 -5.87 -0.51
N GLU A 56 12.94 -6.99 -0.50
CA GLU A 56 14.14 -7.19 -1.33
C GLU A 56 13.87 -6.99 -2.83
N LEU A 57 12.66 -7.34 -3.28
CA LEU A 57 12.26 -7.19 -4.66
C LEU A 57 11.82 -5.76 -5.00
N TRP A 58 11.01 -5.13 -4.13
CA TRP A 58 10.23 -3.96 -4.51
C TRP A 58 10.41 -2.72 -3.63
N ALA A 59 10.98 -2.80 -2.40
CA ALA A 59 11.03 -1.67 -1.47
C ALA A 59 11.80 -0.46 -2.01
N ASP A 60 12.88 -0.72 -2.74
CA ASP A 60 13.76 0.32 -3.31
C ASP A 60 13.33 0.79 -4.70
N ARG A 61 12.18 0.33 -5.19
CA ARG A 61 11.68 0.75 -6.50
C ARG A 61 11.02 2.13 -6.42
N PRO A 62 11.16 2.95 -7.49
CA PRO A 62 10.53 4.26 -7.53
C PRO A 62 9.03 4.16 -7.23
N ALA A 63 8.52 5.13 -6.49
CA ALA A 63 7.14 5.12 -5.99
C ALA A 63 6.10 4.99 -7.10
N ARG A 64 6.35 5.64 -8.24
CA ARG A 64 5.43 5.73 -9.38
C ARG A 64 5.78 4.72 -10.47
N THR A 65 5.98 3.48 -10.06
CA THR A 65 6.16 2.29 -10.92
C THR A 65 5.23 1.18 -10.44
N LEU A 66 5.00 0.18 -11.27
CA LEU A 66 4.14 -0.94 -10.89
C LEU A 66 4.66 -1.69 -9.64
N PRO A 67 5.96 -2.08 -9.55
CA PRO A 67 6.47 -2.71 -8.34
C PRO A 67 6.44 -1.78 -7.12
N GLY A 68 6.72 -0.48 -7.29
CA GLY A 68 6.63 0.50 -6.22
C GLY A 68 5.21 0.71 -5.70
N ALA A 69 4.20 0.68 -6.58
CA ALA A 69 2.80 0.74 -6.21
C ALA A 69 2.35 -0.52 -5.44
N LEU A 70 2.67 -1.71 -5.97
CA LEU A 70 2.35 -2.98 -5.30
C LEU A 70 3.00 -3.07 -3.93
N TRP A 71 4.27 -2.69 -3.81
CA TRP A 71 4.95 -2.62 -2.51
C TRP A 71 4.16 -1.81 -1.49
N ARG A 72 3.69 -0.61 -1.87
CA ARG A 72 2.91 0.25 -0.98
C ARG A 72 1.59 -0.36 -0.56
N LEU A 73 0.91 -1.06 -1.47
CA LEU A 73 -0.34 -1.74 -1.15
C LEU A 73 -0.11 -2.88 -0.13
N TYR A 74 0.93 -3.69 -0.31
CA TYR A 74 1.26 -4.76 0.63
C TYR A 74 1.71 -4.22 1.99
N VAL A 75 2.52 -3.16 2.01
CA VAL A 75 2.93 -2.49 3.27
C VAL A 75 1.72 -1.91 4.00
N LEU A 76 0.78 -1.33 3.26
CA LEU A 76 -0.45 -0.77 3.83
C LEU A 76 -1.30 -1.85 4.50
N ARG A 77 -1.52 -2.97 3.80
CA ARG A 77 -2.23 -4.13 4.34
C ARG A 77 -1.54 -4.69 5.59
N GLU A 78 -0.23 -4.88 5.52
CA GLU A 78 0.57 -5.43 6.62
C GLU A 78 0.55 -4.49 7.83
N TRP A 79 0.67 -3.17 7.62
CA TRP A 79 0.57 -2.19 8.70
C TRP A 79 -0.80 -2.25 9.37
N VAL A 80 -1.90 -2.26 8.61
CA VAL A 80 -3.26 -2.39 9.17
C VAL A 80 -3.43 -3.73 9.90
N GLY A 81 -2.85 -4.81 9.37
CA GLY A 81 -2.85 -6.13 10.02
C GLY A 81 -2.20 -6.11 11.41
N ARG A 82 -1.07 -5.39 11.55
CA ARG A 82 -0.30 -5.30 12.81
C ARG A 82 -0.90 -4.35 13.82
N ASP A 83 -1.48 -3.24 13.38
CA ASP A 83 -2.04 -2.19 14.24
C ASP A 83 -3.45 -1.79 13.79
N ALA A 84 -4.33 -2.77 13.68
CA ALA A 84 -5.68 -2.54 13.21
C ALA A 84 -6.49 -1.62 14.14
N ALA A 85 -6.23 -1.66 15.44
CA ALA A 85 -6.91 -0.79 16.41
C ALA A 85 -6.49 0.67 16.24
N GLY A 86 -5.19 0.95 16.12
CA GLY A 86 -4.67 2.29 15.88
C GLY A 86 -5.11 2.84 14.51
N ALA A 87 -5.01 2.01 13.47
CA ALA A 87 -5.44 2.36 12.12
C ALA A 87 -6.96 2.66 12.06
N SER A 88 -7.79 1.86 12.74
CA SER A 88 -9.24 2.09 12.82
C SER A 88 -9.58 3.38 13.56
N ALA A 89 -8.89 3.66 14.66
CA ALA A 89 -9.09 4.91 15.39
C ALA A 89 -8.73 6.15 14.54
N ASP A 90 -7.63 6.07 13.78
CA ASP A 90 -7.23 7.13 12.84
C ASP A 90 -8.25 7.26 11.70
N TYR A 91 -8.73 6.14 11.14
CA TYR A 91 -9.72 6.15 10.06
C TYR A 91 -11.03 6.79 10.49
N VAL A 92 -11.60 6.37 11.63
CA VAL A 92 -12.86 6.91 12.18
C VAL A 92 -12.72 8.41 12.49
N ALA A 93 -11.58 8.83 13.06
CA ALA A 93 -11.34 10.25 13.29
C ALA A 93 -11.26 11.04 11.97
N GLY A 94 -10.64 10.45 10.94
CA GLY A 94 -10.37 11.11 9.66
C GLY A 94 -11.58 11.27 8.75
N ILE A 95 -12.60 10.41 8.84
CA ILE A 95 -13.81 10.49 8.01
C ILE A 95 -14.44 11.90 8.05
N ARG A 96 -14.35 12.59 9.19
CA ARG A 96 -14.94 13.92 9.38
C ARG A 96 -14.15 15.05 8.70
N PHE A 97 -12.88 14.82 8.38
CA PHE A 97 -11.95 15.86 7.92
C PHE A 97 -11.42 15.60 6.52
N ALA A 98 -11.54 14.39 6.02
CA ALA A 98 -11.08 14.05 4.69
C ALA A 98 -12.13 14.47 3.66
N ASP A 99 -11.75 15.42 2.81
CA ASP A 99 -12.51 15.76 1.59
C ASP A 99 -12.23 14.68 0.53
N VAL A 100 -12.69 13.44 0.82
CA VAL A 100 -12.51 12.30 -0.09
C VAL A 100 -13.81 12.13 -0.86
N PRO A 101 -13.81 12.35 -2.18
CA PRO A 101 -14.95 11.96 -3.01
C PRO A 101 -15.26 10.49 -2.74
N HIS A 102 -16.52 10.10 -2.76
CA HIS A 102 -17.11 8.80 -2.43
C HIS A 102 -16.45 7.54 -3.06
N VAL A 103 -15.17 7.61 -3.44
CA VAL A 103 -14.36 6.55 -4.07
C VAL A 103 -14.12 5.37 -3.12
N VAL A 104 -14.25 5.59 -1.80
CA VAL A 104 -14.29 4.52 -0.82
C VAL A 104 -15.73 3.96 -0.70
N ALA A 105 -16.69 4.56 -1.41
CA ALA A 105 -18.07 4.13 -1.44
C ALA A 105 -18.20 2.76 -2.11
N GLY A 106 -18.66 1.79 -1.36
CA GLY A 106 -18.88 0.40 -1.80
C GLY A 106 -18.56 -0.62 -0.72
N VAL A 107 -17.86 -0.19 0.34
CA VAL A 107 -17.74 -0.95 1.59
C VAL A 107 -18.48 -0.16 2.66
N ALA A 108 -19.29 -0.84 3.48
CA ALA A 108 -19.87 -0.22 4.67
C ALA A 108 -18.74 0.52 5.42
N GLU A 109 -19.01 1.75 5.88
CA GLU A 109 -18.01 2.55 6.58
C GLU A 109 -17.33 1.68 7.66
N PRO A 110 -16.02 1.41 7.56
CA PRO A 110 -15.37 0.53 8.52
C PRO A 110 -15.39 1.21 9.88
N THR A 111 -16.08 0.59 10.81
CA THR A 111 -16.27 1.11 12.17
C THR A 111 -15.31 0.50 13.17
N GLY A 112 -14.60 -0.57 12.78
CA GLY A 112 -13.72 -1.30 13.67
C GLY A 112 -12.49 -1.91 13.00
N PRO A 113 -11.62 -2.55 13.81
CA PRO A 113 -10.37 -3.14 13.32
C PRO A 113 -10.55 -4.30 12.33
N VAL A 114 -11.64 -5.05 12.43
CA VAL A 114 -11.93 -6.18 11.53
C VAL A 114 -12.30 -5.65 10.15
N GLU A 115 -13.26 -4.74 10.11
CA GLU A 115 -13.75 -4.12 8.88
C GLU A 115 -12.64 -3.35 8.15
N LEU A 116 -11.67 -2.78 8.90
CA LEU A 116 -10.55 -2.09 8.29
C LEU A 116 -9.56 -3.05 7.62
N ARG A 117 -9.34 -4.24 8.19
CA ARG A 117 -8.57 -5.31 7.53
C ARG A 117 -9.26 -5.79 6.26
N GLU A 118 -10.57 -6.04 6.34
CA GLU A 118 -11.38 -6.43 5.19
C GLU A 118 -11.33 -5.37 4.07
N LEU A 119 -11.30 -4.08 4.43
CA LEU A 119 -11.15 -3.00 3.46
C LEU A 119 -9.80 -3.07 2.73
N THR A 120 -8.69 -3.27 3.45
CA THR A 120 -7.37 -3.37 2.82
C THR A 120 -7.23 -4.64 1.99
N ASP A 121 -7.81 -5.75 2.42
CA ASP A 121 -7.87 -6.99 1.63
C ASP A 121 -8.71 -6.79 0.35
N ALA A 122 -9.84 -6.09 0.45
CA ALA A 122 -10.69 -5.76 -0.70
C ALA A 122 -9.97 -4.82 -1.70
N ILE A 123 -9.14 -3.89 -1.24
CA ILE A 123 -8.31 -3.05 -2.11
C ILE A 123 -7.33 -3.92 -2.90
N LEU A 124 -6.60 -4.83 -2.24
CA LEU A 124 -5.67 -5.75 -2.91
C LEU A 124 -6.39 -6.73 -3.84
N THR A 125 -7.54 -7.26 -3.44
CA THR A 125 -8.39 -8.09 -4.32
C THR A 125 -8.70 -7.35 -5.62
N GLY A 126 -9.02 -6.06 -5.54
CA GLY A 126 -9.29 -5.21 -6.69
C GLY A 126 -8.13 -5.09 -7.68
N VAL A 127 -6.88 -5.27 -7.22
CA VAL A 127 -5.69 -5.31 -8.11
C VAL A 127 -5.75 -6.51 -9.06
N PHE A 128 -6.22 -7.65 -8.57
CA PHE A 128 -6.17 -8.93 -9.28
C PHE A 128 -7.48 -9.29 -9.98
N GLU A 129 -8.62 -8.86 -9.45
CA GLU A 129 -9.95 -9.17 -10.00
C GLU A 129 -10.63 -7.98 -10.67
N GLY A 130 -10.22 -6.76 -10.35
CA GLY A 130 -10.86 -5.53 -10.82
C GLY A 130 -10.00 -4.67 -11.73
N ASP A 131 -10.22 -3.37 -11.63
CA ASP A 131 -9.41 -2.34 -12.28
C ASP A 131 -8.31 -1.86 -11.31
N LEU A 132 -7.05 -2.05 -11.71
CA LEU A 132 -5.89 -1.62 -10.91
C LEU A 132 -5.95 -0.12 -10.58
N ALA A 133 -6.37 0.73 -11.53
CA ALA A 133 -6.47 2.16 -11.26
C ALA A 133 -7.48 2.46 -10.14
N ILE A 134 -8.62 1.77 -10.13
CA ILE A 134 -9.64 1.91 -9.07
C ILE A 134 -9.08 1.42 -7.73
N ALA A 135 -8.35 0.30 -7.71
CA ALA A 135 -7.73 -0.21 -6.49
C ALA A 135 -6.71 0.79 -5.92
N LEU A 136 -5.87 1.39 -6.78
CA LEU A 136 -4.89 2.41 -6.41
C LEU A 136 -5.57 3.70 -5.88
N GLU A 137 -6.66 4.14 -6.50
CA GLU A 137 -7.44 5.30 -6.03
C GLU A 137 -8.11 5.03 -4.68
N ARG A 138 -8.63 3.82 -4.46
CA ARG A 138 -9.18 3.42 -3.16
C ARG A 138 -8.11 3.44 -2.07
N ALA A 139 -6.92 2.90 -2.36
CA ALA A 139 -5.79 2.94 -1.44
C ALA A 139 -5.34 4.39 -1.14
N SER A 140 -5.31 5.25 -2.16
CA SER A 140 -5.04 6.69 -2.00
C SER A 140 -6.06 7.34 -1.08
N GLY A 141 -7.35 7.13 -1.32
CA GLY A 141 -8.43 7.65 -0.47
C GLY A 141 -8.32 7.16 0.97
N PHE A 142 -8.05 5.87 1.17
CA PHE A 142 -7.79 5.29 2.49
C PHE A 142 -6.63 6.00 3.21
N CYS A 143 -5.49 6.19 2.55
CA CYS A 143 -4.34 6.87 3.13
C CYS A 143 -4.67 8.33 3.52
N ARG A 144 -5.46 9.05 2.72
CA ARG A 144 -5.88 10.44 3.03
C ARG A 144 -6.76 10.49 4.27
N VAL A 145 -7.74 9.59 4.38
CA VAL A 145 -8.63 9.52 5.56
C VAL A 145 -7.81 9.24 6.82
N VAL A 146 -6.96 8.22 6.79
CA VAL A 146 -6.12 7.87 7.95
C VAL A 146 -5.15 8.99 8.31
N ALA A 147 -4.56 9.66 7.31
CA ALA A 147 -3.66 10.79 7.53
C ALA A 147 -4.37 11.96 8.23
N ALA A 148 -5.58 12.31 7.80
CA ALA A 148 -6.39 13.36 8.41
C ALA A 148 -6.73 13.04 9.87
N GLY A 149 -7.17 11.80 10.16
CA GLY A 149 -7.46 11.39 11.53
C GLY A 149 -6.24 11.32 12.43
N ARG A 150 -5.12 10.85 11.89
CA ARG A 150 -3.84 10.81 12.63
C ARG A 150 -3.34 12.20 12.97
N ALA A 151 -3.43 13.15 12.04
CA ALA A 151 -3.08 14.54 12.28
C ALA A 151 -3.97 15.15 13.38
N HIS A 152 -5.29 14.95 13.30
CA HIS A 152 -6.22 15.43 14.33
C HIS A 152 -5.90 14.87 15.72
N ARG A 153 -5.65 13.56 15.82
CA ARG A 153 -5.27 12.94 17.09
C ARG A 153 -3.88 13.38 17.60
N ALA A 154 -2.99 13.75 16.69
CA ALA A 154 -1.70 14.33 17.05
C ALA A 154 -1.86 15.71 17.70
N ASP A 155 -2.70 16.56 17.12
CA ASP A 155 -3.00 17.91 17.66
C ASP A 155 -3.61 17.81 19.07
N ASP A 156 -4.53 16.88 19.29
CA ASP A 156 -5.14 16.65 20.61
C ASP A 156 -4.10 16.19 21.66
N ALA A 157 -3.08 15.45 21.25
CA ALA A 157 -2.05 14.91 22.12
C ALA A 157 -0.88 15.87 22.36
N ASP A 158 -0.64 16.84 21.47
CA ASP A 158 0.49 17.78 21.56
C ASP A 158 0.54 18.55 22.87
N ALA A 159 -0.62 18.80 23.48
CA ALA A 159 -0.72 19.46 24.79
C ALA A 159 -0.14 18.62 25.94
N HIS A 160 0.00 17.29 25.77
CA HIS A 160 0.39 16.36 26.83
C HIS A 160 1.68 15.61 26.50
N ASP A 161 1.94 15.32 25.22
CA ASP A 161 3.12 14.63 24.71
C ASP A 161 3.56 15.19 23.34
N PRO A 162 4.33 16.29 23.31
CA PRO A 162 4.76 16.92 22.07
C PRO A 162 5.65 16.03 21.18
N LEU A 163 6.41 15.09 21.76
CA LEU A 163 7.26 14.18 20.99
C LEU A 163 6.42 13.15 20.24
N TRP A 164 5.40 12.62 20.89
CA TRP A 164 4.47 11.70 20.27
C TRP A 164 3.67 12.41 19.17
N GLY A 165 3.11 13.59 19.43
CA GLY A 165 2.38 14.39 18.46
C GLY A 165 3.20 14.69 17.20
N SER A 166 4.44 15.17 17.36
CA SER A 166 5.35 15.40 16.24
C SER A 166 5.66 14.13 15.44
N ALA A 167 5.77 12.97 16.10
CA ALA A 167 5.97 11.70 15.40
C ALA A 167 4.73 11.31 14.57
N GLN A 168 3.51 11.49 15.12
CA GLN A 168 2.26 11.21 14.39
C GLN A 168 2.06 12.15 13.20
N THR A 169 2.38 13.43 13.35
CA THR A 169 2.31 14.41 12.25
C THR A 169 3.23 14.01 11.09
N ARG A 170 4.47 13.57 11.37
CA ARG A 170 5.37 13.06 10.30
C ARG A 170 4.81 11.80 9.62
N ARG A 171 4.21 10.89 10.39
CA ARG A 171 3.57 9.69 9.83
C ARG A 171 2.34 10.02 8.98
N ALA A 172 1.55 11.02 9.38
CA ALA A 172 0.45 11.54 8.59
C ALA A 172 0.93 12.12 7.25
N ALA A 173 1.99 12.93 7.27
CA ALA A 173 2.61 13.46 6.06
C ALA A 173 3.13 12.37 5.12
N SER A 174 3.73 11.30 5.66
CA SER A 174 4.17 10.13 4.87
C SER A 174 3.00 9.41 4.20
N LEU A 175 1.86 9.28 4.89
CA LEU A 175 0.65 8.70 4.29
C LEU A 175 0.08 9.56 3.16
N LEU A 176 0.12 10.89 3.28
CA LEU A 176 -0.29 11.80 2.20
C LEU A 176 0.62 11.66 0.97
N THR A 177 1.93 11.56 1.19
CA THR A 177 2.87 11.29 0.09
C THR A 177 2.55 9.95 -0.60
N THR A 178 2.26 8.91 0.18
CA THR A 178 1.85 7.61 -0.36
C THR A 178 0.54 7.72 -1.15
N ALA A 179 -0.43 8.48 -0.66
CA ALA A 179 -1.70 8.72 -1.36
C ALA A 179 -1.48 9.39 -2.72
N ASP A 180 -0.64 10.43 -2.77
CA ASP A 180 -0.32 11.15 -4.00
C ASP A 180 0.39 10.26 -5.02
N ASP A 181 1.30 9.40 -4.56
CA ASP A 181 2.00 8.45 -5.42
C ASP A 181 1.05 7.39 -5.99
N LEU A 182 0.16 6.81 -5.16
CA LEU A 182 -0.83 5.83 -5.61
C LEU A 182 -1.82 6.43 -6.62
N GLU A 183 -2.28 7.66 -6.39
CA GLU A 183 -3.14 8.36 -7.33
C GLU A 183 -2.41 8.68 -8.67
N ALA A 184 -1.13 9.04 -8.59
CA ALA A 184 -0.30 9.21 -9.79
C ALA A 184 -0.15 7.88 -10.56
N CYS A 185 0.07 6.76 -9.85
CA CYS A 185 0.11 5.43 -10.46
C CYS A 185 -1.22 5.06 -11.15
N ALA A 186 -2.36 5.40 -10.55
CA ALA A 186 -3.66 5.17 -11.18
C ALA A 186 -3.81 5.93 -12.50
N ARG A 187 -3.35 7.18 -12.53
CA ARG A 187 -3.34 7.99 -13.77
C ARG A 187 -2.39 7.43 -14.83
N LEU A 188 -1.20 6.95 -14.44
CA LEU A 188 -0.24 6.32 -15.35
C LEU A 188 -0.80 5.01 -15.90
N TRP A 189 -1.42 4.17 -15.06
CA TRP A 189 -2.03 2.92 -15.49
C TRP A 189 -3.09 3.13 -16.57
N ARG A 190 -3.97 4.15 -16.43
CA ARG A 190 -4.98 4.48 -17.44
C ARG A 190 -4.42 4.95 -18.78
N ARG A 191 -3.14 5.32 -18.82
CA ARG A 191 -2.41 5.74 -20.03
C ARG A 191 -1.49 4.66 -20.57
N ASP A 192 -1.50 3.47 -19.98
CA ASP A 192 -0.54 2.38 -20.24
C ASP A 192 0.93 2.76 -20.02
N ASP A 193 1.18 3.75 -19.13
CA ASP A 193 2.51 4.29 -18.82
C ASP A 193 3.06 3.80 -17.46
N LEU A 194 2.33 2.98 -16.72
CA LEU A 194 2.79 2.43 -15.45
C LEU A 194 3.64 1.18 -15.69
N LEU A 195 4.94 1.38 -15.78
CA LEU A 195 5.95 0.34 -15.96
C LEU A 195 6.52 -0.11 -14.60
#